data_09850a785081fbc683e1d84be9184b94
#
_entry.id   09850a785081fbc683e1d84be9184b94
#
_cell.length_a   1.000
_cell.length_b   1.000
_cell.length_c   1.000
_cell.angle_alpha   90.00
_cell.angle_beta   90.00
_cell.angle_gamma   90.00
#
_symmetry.space_group_name_H-M   'P 1'
#
loop_
_entity.id
_entity.type
_entity.pdbx_description
1 polymer ?
#
loop_
_entity_poly.entity_id
_entity_poly.type
_entity_poly.pdbx_seq_one_letter_code
_entity_poly.pdbx_strand_id
1 'polypeptide(L)'
;MRKQYIFILVLFLAGRSFSQGFNITLQSQGFSSGIAYLTYYLGTNLNIADSAAFNNNNTAIFKGDKKLPPGIYVIVFPGKQLRLEFLIDKDQFISIRADTTDLANKTVITGSRENIPYMAYQKFVTIKGKQLQDEKNAYMSSRTRPDSLFHERNYNTHNAELNAYRENFIKTQPNAMLSALLNAMKEPPFPPKAAVTHQDSVNNYYFYRKHYWDGINFMDDRIIRTPFFMKKLERYYHEVLPQSADSIIKDADYKLLLARSAPEMYKFLLNWLTDEYINPKYMGQDAVFVHLFEKYHSKGISNWLNEKQMESISRRAYMLMANLIGEKGANLELIDSTGKPSPLYDVEADYTIVCFWDPNCGHCKEELPRIDSIYRASWKGHNVKIYAVLTEDEKQNLKTEWVNYIKTHNLTDWVHVYQTKEMEKADVTAQKAGFRQLYDVTITPTLYLLDKDKHIIGKKLTWQQMNDLLEVKWKSKP
;
A
#
# COMPACT_ATOMS: atom_id res chain seq x y z
N MET A 1 15.22 23.67 -76.28
CA MET A 1 14.35 22.93 -75.33
C MET A 1 14.70 23.38 -73.89
N ARG A 2 13.91 24.22 -73.30
CA ARG A 2 14.07 24.70 -71.90
C ARG A 2 13.29 23.78 -71.02
N LYS A 3 13.96 23.07 -70.07
CA LYS A 3 13.33 22.26 -69.03
C LYS A 3 12.97 23.20 -67.88
N GLN A 4 11.67 23.39 -67.64
CA GLN A 4 11.13 24.04 -66.45
C GLN A 4 11.09 23.00 -65.30
N TYR A 5 11.80 23.31 -64.19
CA TYR A 5 11.68 22.55 -62.93
C TYR A 5 10.61 23.22 -62.08
N ILE A 6 9.49 22.47 -61.88
CA ILE A 6 8.44 22.88 -60.91
C ILE A 6 8.92 22.44 -59.52
N PHE A 7 9.20 23.45 -58.68
CA PHE A 7 9.52 23.22 -57.25
C PHE A 7 8.19 23.14 -56.49
N ILE A 8 7.79 21.94 -56.07
CA ILE A 8 6.63 21.75 -55.16
C ILE A 8 7.11 22.03 -53.73
N LEU A 9 6.71 23.20 -53.19
CA LEU A 9 6.93 23.57 -51.82
C LEU A 9 5.91 22.86 -50.93
N VAL A 10 6.29 21.73 -50.30
CA VAL A 10 5.47 21.04 -49.33
C VAL A 10 5.57 21.78 -48.00
N LEU A 11 4.56 22.61 -47.70
CA LEU A 11 4.40 23.27 -46.42
C LEU A 11 4.03 22.16 -45.40
N PHE A 12 5.01 21.73 -44.60
CA PHE A 12 4.78 21.00 -43.36
C PHE A 12 4.10 21.92 -42.34
N LEU A 13 2.78 21.95 -42.30
CA LEU A 13 2.02 22.44 -41.17
C LEU A 13 2.29 21.49 -40.00
N ALA A 14 3.33 21.80 -39.22
CA ALA A 14 3.51 21.23 -37.89
C ALA A 14 2.35 21.71 -37.01
N GLY A 15 1.25 20.99 -37.04
CA GLY A 15 0.16 21.15 -36.10
C GLY A 15 0.71 20.91 -34.71
N ARG A 16 1.03 21.99 -33.99
CA ARG A 16 1.20 21.93 -32.53
C ARG A 16 -0.15 21.48 -32.00
N SER A 17 -0.27 20.19 -31.66
CA SER A 17 -1.33 19.70 -30.81
C SER A 17 -1.15 20.41 -29.45
N PHE A 18 -1.77 21.57 -29.30
CA PHE A 18 -1.98 22.13 -27.99
C PHE A 18 -2.79 21.10 -27.22
N SER A 19 -2.17 20.42 -26.26
CA SER A 19 -2.90 19.68 -25.26
C SER A 19 -3.89 20.69 -24.66
N GLN A 20 -5.17 20.57 -25.06
CA GLN A 20 -6.21 21.39 -24.46
C GLN A 20 -6.23 21.05 -22.97
N GLY A 21 -5.92 22.03 -22.11
CA GLY A 21 -5.96 21.91 -20.66
C GLY A 21 -7.39 21.66 -20.17
N PHE A 22 -7.70 22.14 -18.99
CA PHE A 22 -9.08 22.10 -18.46
C PHE A 22 -9.57 23.52 -18.15
N ASN A 23 -10.90 23.67 -18.16
CA ASN A 23 -11.59 24.86 -17.69
C ASN A 23 -12.93 24.44 -17.07
N ILE A 24 -13.06 24.64 -15.77
CA ILE A 24 -14.29 24.35 -15.03
C ILE A 24 -14.81 25.65 -14.44
N THR A 25 -15.94 26.10 -14.93
CA THR A 25 -16.61 27.31 -14.45
C THR A 25 -17.68 26.93 -13.44
N LEU A 26 -17.56 27.39 -12.21
CA LEU A 26 -18.54 27.24 -11.15
C LEU A 26 -19.28 28.56 -10.93
N GLN A 27 -20.58 28.58 -11.19
CA GLN A 27 -21.48 29.65 -10.78
C GLN A 27 -22.29 29.18 -9.57
N SER A 28 -22.27 29.93 -8.47
CA SER A 28 -22.94 29.56 -7.23
C SER A 28 -24.05 30.54 -6.88
N GLN A 29 -25.22 30.03 -6.51
CA GLN A 29 -26.22 30.80 -5.77
C GLN A 29 -25.93 30.62 -4.28
N GLY A 30 -25.37 31.63 -3.62
CA GLY A 30 -25.06 31.60 -2.20
C GLY A 30 -23.62 31.96 -1.82
N PHE A 31 -22.69 32.00 -2.79
CA PHE A 31 -21.32 32.47 -2.57
C PHE A 31 -20.93 33.55 -3.59
N SER A 32 -20.56 34.73 -3.09
CA SER A 32 -20.03 35.87 -3.89
C SER A 32 -18.58 36.17 -3.52
N SER A 33 -18.00 35.48 -2.55
CA SER A 33 -16.63 35.64 -2.09
C SER A 33 -16.11 34.36 -1.45
N GLY A 34 -14.80 34.33 -1.16
CA GLY A 34 -14.14 33.17 -0.59
C GLY A 34 -13.52 32.25 -1.65
N ILE A 35 -12.80 31.23 -1.21
CA ILE A 35 -12.06 30.29 -2.07
C ILE A 35 -12.82 28.97 -2.14
N ALA A 36 -13.11 28.52 -3.37
CA ALA A 36 -13.54 27.16 -3.65
C ALA A 36 -12.33 26.30 -4.05
N TYR A 37 -12.34 25.02 -3.67
CA TYR A 37 -11.30 24.07 -4.01
C TYR A 37 -11.87 23.02 -4.96
N LEU A 38 -11.15 22.77 -6.04
CA LEU A 38 -11.34 21.60 -6.89
C LEU A 38 -10.48 20.47 -6.33
N THR A 39 -11.12 19.42 -5.85
CA THR A 39 -10.43 18.28 -5.25
C THR A 39 -10.80 16.99 -5.98
N TYR A 40 -10.01 15.93 -5.76
CA TYR A 40 -10.28 14.57 -6.25
C TYR A 40 -9.99 13.53 -5.17
N TYR A 41 -10.65 12.37 -5.27
CA TYR A 41 -10.39 11.26 -4.37
C TYR A 41 -9.05 10.57 -4.69
N LEU A 42 -8.29 10.25 -3.63
CA LEU A 42 -7.26 9.23 -3.65
C LEU A 42 -7.41 8.42 -2.36
N GLY A 43 -7.95 7.23 -2.47
CA GLY A 43 -8.50 6.52 -1.33
C GLY A 43 -9.66 7.30 -0.70
N THR A 44 -9.63 7.47 0.62
CA THR A 44 -10.64 8.28 1.35
C THR A 44 -10.31 9.76 1.43
N ASN A 45 -9.12 10.15 1.00
CA ASN A 45 -8.65 11.52 1.10
C ASN A 45 -9.06 12.34 -0.12
N LEU A 46 -9.34 13.63 0.11
CA LEU A 46 -9.54 14.61 -0.93
C LEU A 46 -8.24 15.40 -1.12
N ASN A 47 -7.65 15.27 -2.31
CA ASN A 47 -6.46 16.00 -2.71
C ASN A 47 -6.84 17.21 -3.55
N ILE A 48 -6.17 18.34 -3.33
CA ILE A 48 -6.44 19.57 -4.07
C ILE A 48 -5.82 19.47 -5.47
N ALA A 49 -6.66 19.62 -6.49
CA ALA A 49 -6.23 19.77 -7.88
C ALA A 49 -6.02 21.22 -8.26
N ASP A 50 -6.91 22.11 -7.79
CA ASP A 50 -6.85 23.56 -8.06
C ASP A 50 -7.69 24.32 -7.02
N SER A 51 -7.54 25.66 -6.98
CA SER A 51 -8.34 26.54 -6.14
C SER A 51 -8.69 27.83 -6.89
N ALA A 52 -9.88 28.34 -6.67
CA ALA A 52 -10.35 29.58 -7.31
C ALA A 52 -11.17 30.43 -6.35
N ALA A 53 -10.92 31.75 -6.39
CA ALA A 53 -11.75 32.70 -5.65
C ALA A 53 -13.03 33.03 -6.42
N PHE A 54 -14.14 33.18 -5.70
CA PHE A 54 -15.37 33.72 -6.27
C PHE A 54 -15.20 35.21 -6.59
N ASN A 55 -15.68 35.60 -7.75
CA ASN A 55 -15.75 37.02 -8.18
C ASN A 55 -17.13 37.61 -7.88
N ASN A 56 -17.28 38.92 -8.17
CA ASN A 56 -18.55 39.65 -7.94
C ASN A 56 -19.75 39.14 -8.73
N ASN A 57 -19.52 38.26 -9.74
CA ASN A 57 -20.60 37.59 -10.49
C ASN A 57 -20.91 36.19 -9.94
N ASN A 58 -20.54 35.91 -8.69
CA ASN A 58 -20.72 34.63 -8.03
C ASN A 58 -20.07 33.45 -8.81
N THR A 59 -18.95 33.70 -9.48
CA THR A 59 -18.30 32.73 -10.35
C THR A 59 -16.86 32.48 -9.89
N ALA A 60 -16.47 31.22 -9.81
CA ALA A 60 -15.11 30.75 -9.63
C ALA A 60 -14.69 29.93 -10.85
N ILE A 61 -13.46 30.11 -11.35
CA ILE A 61 -12.95 29.45 -12.56
C ILE A 61 -11.69 28.67 -12.21
N PHE A 62 -11.74 27.36 -12.35
CA PHE A 62 -10.60 26.46 -12.26
C PHE A 62 -10.06 26.21 -13.67
N LYS A 63 -8.76 26.40 -13.89
CA LYS A 63 -8.15 26.25 -15.22
C LYS A 63 -6.69 25.85 -15.16
N GLY A 64 -6.25 25.07 -16.13
CA GLY A 64 -4.85 24.68 -16.26
C GLY A 64 -4.51 24.20 -17.66
N ASP A 65 -3.21 24.18 -17.98
CA ASP A 65 -2.72 23.83 -19.33
C ASP A 65 -2.66 22.31 -19.58
N LYS A 66 -2.80 21.49 -18.54
CA LYS A 66 -2.81 20.03 -18.62
C LYS A 66 -4.19 19.50 -18.29
N LYS A 67 -4.63 18.47 -19.01
CA LYS A 67 -5.89 17.77 -18.69
C LYS A 67 -5.85 17.19 -17.27
N LEU A 68 -6.98 17.28 -16.61
CA LEU A 68 -7.19 16.56 -15.34
C LEU A 68 -7.33 15.06 -15.62
N PRO A 69 -6.70 14.20 -14.82
CA PRO A 69 -6.91 12.77 -14.90
C PRO A 69 -8.36 12.38 -14.63
N PRO A 70 -8.86 11.28 -15.22
CA PRO A 70 -10.24 10.85 -14.98
C PRO A 70 -10.47 10.45 -13.52
N GLY A 71 -11.69 10.68 -13.03
CA GLY A 71 -12.06 10.37 -11.67
C GLY A 71 -13.32 11.07 -11.16
N ILE A 72 -13.65 10.83 -9.90
CA ILE A 72 -14.65 11.59 -9.16
C ILE A 72 -13.96 12.81 -8.55
N TYR A 73 -14.41 13.99 -8.95
CA TYR A 73 -13.95 15.27 -8.43
C TYR A 73 -14.99 15.88 -7.51
N VAL A 74 -14.51 16.67 -6.57
CA VAL A 74 -15.36 17.32 -5.55
C VAL A 74 -15.04 18.80 -5.50
N ILE A 75 -16.02 19.64 -5.75
CA ILE A 75 -15.94 21.06 -5.40
C ILE A 75 -16.22 21.19 -3.91
N VAL A 76 -15.27 21.74 -3.17
CA VAL A 76 -15.42 22.12 -1.78
C VAL A 76 -15.64 23.64 -1.73
N PHE A 77 -16.82 24.05 -1.30
CA PHE A 77 -17.22 25.45 -1.23
C PHE A 77 -16.53 26.18 -0.06
N PRO A 78 -16.53 27.54 -0.06
CA PRO A 78 -16.05 28.30 1.09
C PRO A 78 -16.72 27.85 2.39
N GLY A 79 -15.97 27.86 3.51
CA GLY A 79 -16.44 27.28 4.78
C GLY A 79 -16.32 25.76 4.89
N LYS A 80 -16.01 25.06 3.78
CA LYS A 80 -15.69 23.61 3.71
C LYS A 80 -16.80 22.64 4.14
N GLN A 81 -18.01 23.12 4.38
CA GLN A 81 -19.16 22.28 4.78
C GLN A 81 -19.92 21.71 3.58
N LEU A 82 -20.04 22.50 2.51
CA LEU A 82 -20.74 22.07 1.29
C LEU A 82 -19.76 21.47 0.29
N ARG A 83 -20.20 20.37 -0.34
CA ARG A 83 -19.43 19.62 -1.32
C ARG A 83 -20.33 19.20 -2.47
N LEU A 84 -19.79 19.27 -3.69
CA LEU A 84 -20.48 18.85 -4.91
C LEU A 84 -19.58 17.88 -5.67
N GLU A 85 -20.01 16.63 -5.81
CA GLU A 85 -19.31 15.61 -6.60
C GLU A 85 -19.74 15.64 -8.05
N PHE A 86 -18.78 15.46 -8.95
CA PHE A 86 -19.01 15.34 -10.38
C PHE A 86 -17.88 14.52 -11.03
N LEU A 87 -18.08 14.10 -12.28
CA LEU A 87 -17.12 13.29 -13.02
C LEU A 87 -16.26 14.14 -13.95
N ILE A 88 -14.99 13.81 -14.01
CA ILE A 88 -14.08 14.24 -15.06
C ILE A 88 -13.59 13.02 -15.81
N ASP A 89 -13.74 13.02 -17.14
CA ASP A 89 -13.18 12.01 -18.05
C ASP A 89 -12.64 12.74 -19.29
N LYS A 90 -13.22 12.53 -20.45
CA LYS A 90 -12.80 13.13 -21.72
C LYS A 90 -13.12 14.60 -21.81
N ASP A 91 -14.28 14.99 -21.27
CA ASP A 91 -14.74 16.38 -21.27
C ASP A 91 -14.03 17.17 -20.16
N GLN A 92 -13.31 18.22 -20.57
CA GLN A 92 -12.45 19.03 -19.68
C GLN A 92 -12.94 20.49 -19.56
N PHE A 93 -13.96 20.86 -20.34
CA PHE A 93 -14.56 22.20 -20.37
C PHE A 93 -15.99 22.10 -19.85
N ILE A 94 -16.15 22.32 -18.53
CA ILE A 94 -17.39 22.03 -17.80
C ILE A 94 -17.92 23.32 -17.17
N SER A 95 -19.20 23.55 -17.30
CA SER A 95 -19.89 24.63 -16.60
C SER A 95 -20.87 24.05 -15.57
N ILE A 96 -20.74 24.49 -14.33
CA ILE A 96 -21.53 24.06 -13.18
C ILE A 96 -22.28 25.25 -12.62
N ARG A 97 -23.61 25.14 -12.58
CA ARG A 97 -24.47 26.08 -11.88
C ARG A 97 -25.03 25.40 -10.64
N ALA A 98 -24.58 25.83 -9.47
CA ALA A 98 -24.89 25.22 -8.19
C ALA A 98 -25.80 26.12 -7.35
N ASP A 99 -26.96 25.61 -6.94
CA ASP A 99 -27.80 26.21 -5.90
C ASP A 99 -27.43 25.57 -4.56
N THR A 100 -26.82 26.32 -3.68
CA THR A 100 -26.31 25.82 -2.38
C THR A 100 -27.40 25.50 -1.37
N THR A 101 -28.67 25.87 -1.65
CA THR A 101 -29.82 25.45 -0.83
C THR A 101 -30.22 24.00 -1.08
N ASP A 102 -29.93 23.47 -2.28
CA ASP A 102 -30.22 22.08 -2.67
C ASP A 102 -29.31 21.63 -3.80
N LEU A 103 -28.05 21.36 -3.46
CA LEU A 103 -27.03 20.93 -4.43
C LEU A 103 -27.43 19.66 -5.19
N ALA A 104 -28.11 18.72 -4.53
CA ALA A 104 -28.46 17.43 -5.13
C ALA A 104 -29.51 17.56 -6.25
N ASN A 105 -30.50 18.46 -6.10
CA ASN A 105 -31.63 18.55 -7.02
C ASN A 105 -31.54 19.73 -7.99
N LYS A 106 -30.88 20.81 -7.59
CA LYS A 106 -30.89 22.07 -8.34
C LYS A 106 -29.57 22.37 -9.07
N THR A 107 -28.54 21.52 -8.92
CA THR A 107 -27.29 21.69 -9.69
C THR A 107 -27.50 21.29 -11.14
N VAL A 108 -26.99 22.13 -12.04
CA VAL A 108 -26.96 21.87 -13.48
C VAL A 108 -25.51 21.85 -13.96
N ILE A 109 -25.11 20.74 -14.59
CA ILE A 109 -23.77 20.56 -15.17
C ILE A 109 -23.91 20.46 -16.69
N THR A 110 -23.19 21.28 -17.42
CA THR A 110 -23.14 21.30 -18.88
C THR A 110 -21.71 21.17 -19.38
N GLY A 111 -21.54 20.81 -20.66
CA GLY A 111 -20.22 20.58 -21.23
C GLY A 111 -19.61 19.20 -20.89
N SER A 112 -20.37 18.31 -20.24
CA SER A 112 -19.92 16.96 -19.92
C SER A 112 -21.05 15.95 -20.13
N ARG A 113 -20.81 14.99 -20.98
CA ARG A 113 -21.76 13.89 -21.27
C ARG A 113 -21.86 12.90 -20.11
N GLU A 114 -20.77 12.70 -19.38
CA GLU A 114 -20.71 11.77 -18.25
C GLU A 114 -21.50 12.25 -17.02
N ASN A 115 -21.61 13.58 -16.83
CA ASN A 115 -22.28 14.12 -15.66
C ASN A 115 -23.80 14.06 -15.73
N ILE A 116 -24.41 13.99 -16.91
CA ILE A 116 -25.87 13.87 -17.05
C ILE A 116 -26.38 12.56 -16.39
N PRO A 117 -25.89 11.38 -16.80
CA PRO A 117 -26.31 10.13 -16.15
C PRO A 117 -25.81 10.00 -14.71
N TYR A 118 -24.65 10.58 -14.38
CA TYR A 118 -24.15 10.54 -13.01
C TYR A 118 -25.05 11.30 -12.03
N MET A 119 -25.47 12.51 -12.38
CA MET A 119 -26.40 13.29 -11.55
C MET A 119 -27.78 12.58 -11.41
N ALA A 120 -28.27 11.97 -12.49
CA ALA A 120 -29.51 11.17 -12.42
C ALA A 120 -29.35 9.96 -11.48
N TYR A 121 -28.22 9.28 -11.54
CA TYR A 121 -27.88 8.17 -10.65
C TYR A 121 -27.78 8.64 -9.18
N GLN A 122 -27.08 9.75 -8.90
CA GLN A 122 -26.97 10.28 -7.55
C GLN A 122 -28.33 10.61 -6.93
N LYS A 123 -29.24 11.25 -7.69
CA LYS A 123 -30.62 11.51 -7.26
C LYS A 123 -31.36 10.20 -6.94
N PHE A 124 -31.27 9.22 -7.84
CA PHE A 124 -31.90 7.93 -7.65
C PHE A 124 -31.38 7.20 -6.39
N VAL A 125 -30.05 7.18 -6.19
CA VAL A 125 -29.43 6.55 -5.02
C VAL A 125 -29.81 7.27 -3.73
N THR A 126 -29.92 8.60 -3.74
CA THR A 126 -30.34 9.37 -2.56
C THR A 126 -31.75 8.98 -2.13
N ILE A 127 -32.69 8.89 -3.08
CA ILE A 127 -34.07 8.47 -2.81
C ILE A 127 -34.10 7.02 -2.30
N LYS A 128 -33.46 6.10 -3.01
CA LYS A 128 -33.45 4.69 -2.63
C LYS A 128 -32.71 4.43 -1.32
N GLY A 129 -31.61 5.15 -1.07
CA GLY A 129 -30.86 5.08 0.19
C GLY A 129 -31.72 5.49 1.39
N LYS A 130 -32.52 6.55 1.24
CA LYS A 130 -33.47 6.95 2.28
C LYS A 130 -34.53 5.87 2.52
N GLN A 131 -35.16 5.34 1.46
CA GLN A 131 -36.14 4.26 1.57
C GLN A 131 -35.57 3.03 2.26
N LEU A 132 -34.37 2.58 1.88
CA LEU A 132 -33.68 1.47 2.51
C LEU A 132 -33.37 1.72 3.99
N GLN A 133 -32.95 2.94 4.35
CA GLN A 133 -32.69 3.28 5.75
C GLN A 133 -33.98 3.33 6.58
N ASP A 134 -35.08 3.88 6.02
CA ASP A 134 -36.38 3.96 6.70
C ASP A 134 -36.94 2.54 6.96
N GLU A 135 -36.90 1.63 5.97
CA GLU A 135 -37.31 0.24 6.13
C GLU A 135 -36.43 -0.53 7.12
N LYS A 136 -35.10 -0.29 7.12
CA LYS A 136 -34.20 -0.89 8.11
C LYS A 136 -34.52 -0.43 9.52
N ASN A 137 -34.77 0.85 9.72
CA ASN A 137 -35.14 1.39 11.04
C ASN A 137 -36.48 0.83 11.51
N ALA A 138 -37.48 0.74 10.62
CA ALA A 138 -38.77 0.16 10.90
C ALA A 138 -38.67 -1.34 11.24
N TYR A 139 -37.87 -2.11 10.48
CA TYR A 139 -37.55 -3.51 10.80
C TYR A 139 -36.99 -3.67 12.21
N MET A 140 -36.03 -2.83 12.59
CA MET A 140 -35.39 -2.91 13.90
C MET A 140 -36.32 -2.47 15.06
N SER A 141 -37.34 -1.63 14.78
CA SER A 141 -38.31 -1.20 15.75
C SER A 141 -39.59 -2.06 15.78
N SER A 142 -39.71 -3.02 14.89
CA SER A 142 -40.88 -3.92 14.79
C SER A 142 -41.03 -4.75 16.05
N ARG A 143 -42.28 -4.82 16.57
CA ARG A 143 -42.61 -5.59 17.77
C ARG A 143 -43.23 -6.95 17.47
N THR A 144 -43.65 -7.18 16.23
CA THR A 144 -44.25 -8.43 15.79
C THR A 144 -43.53 -9.01 14.60
N ARG A 145 -43.59 -10.35 14.45
CA ARG A 145 -42.98 -11.04 13.30
C ARG A 145 -43.64 -10.64 11.93
N PRO A 146 -44.94 -10.50 11.81
CA PRO A 146 -45.53 -10.02 10.57
C PRO A 146 -45.04 -8.65 10.14
N ASP A 147 -44.90 -7.73 11.09
CA ASP A 147 -44.40 -6.36 10.85
C ASP A 147 -42.93 -6.37 10.39
N SER A 148 -42.08 -7.10 11.08
CA SER A 148 -40.67 -7.22 10.67
C SER A 148 -40.53 -7.86 9.27
N LEU A 149 -41.31 -8.88 8.94
CA LEU A 149 -41.30 -9.50 7.61
C LEU A 149 -41.83 -8.56 6.51
N PHE A 150 -42.74 -7.65 6.84
CA PHE A 150 -43.21 -6.62 5.91
C PHE A 150 -42.07 -5.65 5.55
N HIS A 151 -41.36 -5.12 6.53
CA HIS A 151 -40.24 -4.20 6.34
C HIS A 151 -39.04 -4.88 5.66
N GLU A 152 -38.76 -6.14 5.99
CA GLU A 152 -37.77 -6.94 5.29
C GLU A 152 -38.07 -7.09 3.79
N ARG A 153 -39.28 -7.38 3.44
CA ARG A 153 -39.73 -7.48 2.02
C ARG A 153 -39.60 -6.15 1.28
N ASN A 154 -39.99 -5.04 1.90
CA ASN A 154 -39.85 -3.72 1.30
C ASN A 154 -38.36 -3.35 1.10
N TYR A 155 -37.54 -3.61 2.11
CA TYR A 155 -36.07 -3.42 2.00
C TYR A 155 -35.48 -4.20 0.82
N ASN A 156 -35.86 -5.48 0.71
CA ASN A 156 -35.41 -6.33 -0.39
C ASN A 156 -35.88 -5.83 -1.75
N THR A 157 -37.10 -5.32 -1.84
CA THR A 157 -37.66 -4.72 -3.06
C THR A 157 -36.88 -3.48 -3.47
N HIS A 158 -36.64 -2.52 -2.57
CA HIS A 158 -35.88 -1.32 -2.86
C HIS A 158 -34.43 -1.62 -3.24
N ASN A 159 -33.82 -2.63 -2.61
CA ASN A 159 -32.47 -3.08 -2.96
C ASN A 159 -32.43 -3.73 -4.35
N ALA A 160 -33.44 -4.54 -4.69
CA ALA A 160 -33.59 -5.13 -6.03
C ALA A 160 -33.72 -4.06 -7.12
N GLU A 161 -34.54 -3.03 -6.87
CA GLU A 161 -34.73 -1.90 -7.80
C GLU A 161 -33.42 -1.12 -8.01
N LEU A 162 -32.64 -0.88 -6.94
CA LEU A 162 -31.33 -0.22 -7.02
C LEU A 162 -30.36 -1.04 -7.86
N ASN A 163 -30.30 -2.35 -7.64
CA ASN A 163 -29.43 -3.25 -8.39
C ASN A 163 -29.88 -3.37 -9.85
N ALA A 164 -31.18 -3.47 -10.12
CA ALA A 164 -31.71 -3.49 -11.48
C ALA A 164 -31.37 -2.22 -12.27
N TYR A 165 -31.45 -1.04 -11.64
CA TYR A 165 -31.04 0.22 -12.26
C TYR A 165 -29.54 0.18 -12.65
N ARG A 166 -28.67 -0.26 -11.75
CA ARG A 166 -27.23 -0.36 -11.98
C ARG A 166 -26.92 -1.33 -13.11
N GLU A 167 -27.47 -2.53 -13.09
CA GLU A 167 -27.24 -3.54 -14.12
C GLU A 167 -27.78 -3.10 -15.50
N ASN A 168 -28.96 -2.48 -15.55
CA ASN A 168 -29.49 -1.94 -16.79
C ASN A 168 -28.60 -0.83 -17.35
N PHE A 169 -28.11 0.07 -16.50
CA PHE A 169 -27.21 1.14 -16.94
C PHE A 169 -25.90 0.57 -17.52
N ILE A 170 -25.28 -0.37 -16.83
CA ILE A 170 -24.06 -1.05 -17.30
C ILE A 170 -24.30 -1.73 -18.66
N LYS A 171 -25.43 -2.40 -18.81
CA LYS A 171 -25.78 -3.11 -20.05
C LYS A 171 -26.03 -2.16 -21.22
N THR A 172 -26.68 -1.04 -20.98
CA THR A 172 -27.07 -0.09 -22.04
C THR A 172 -25.99 0.91 -22.40
N GLN A 173 -25.10 1.22 -21.46
CA GLN A 173 -24.02 2.20 -21.63
C GLN A 173 -22.66 1.65 -21.14
N PRO A 174 -22.16 0.53 -21.71
CA PRO A 174 -20.99 -0.17 -21.17
C PRO A 174 -19.69 0.66 -21.16
N ASN A 175 -19.57 1.66 -22.04
CA ASN A 175 -18.39 2.50 -22.18
C ASN A 175 -18.42 3.79 -21.34
N ALA A 176 -19.57 4.10 -20.71
CA ALA A 176 -19.71 5.26 -19.85
C ALA A 176 -18.80 5.15 -18.60
N MET A 177 -18.30 6.28 -18.12
CA MET A 177 -17.51 6.29 -16.88
C MET A 177 -18.33 5.75 -15.69
N LEU A 178 -19.61 6.13 -15.59
CA LEU A 178 -20.49 5.61 -14.54
C LEU A 178 -20.57 4.07 -14.58
N SER A 179 -20.57 3.43 -15.74
CA SER A 179 -20.55 1.97 -15.85
C SER A 179 -19.25 1.35 -15.31
N ALA A 180 -18.09 1.98 -15.57
CA ALA A 180 -16.83 1.55 -14.97
C ALA A 180 -16.87 1.67 -13.44
N LEU A 181 -17.42 2.77 -12.90
CA LEU A 181 -17.59 2.97 -11.47
C LEU A 181 -18.54 1.94 -10.85
N LEU A 182 -19.71 1.71 -11.46
CA LEU A 182 -20.70 0.75 -10.98
C LEU A 182 -20.18 -0.69 -10.98
N ASN A 183 -19.43 -1.07 -12.02
CA ASN A 183 -18.76 -2.37 -12.08
C ASN A 183 -17.70 -2.51 -10.97
N ALA A 184 -16.88 -1.48 -10.76
CA ALA A 184 -15.84 -1.48 -9.75
C ALA A 184 -16.39 -1.55 -8.31
N MET A 185 -17.62 -1.09 -8.08
CA MET A 185 -18.32 -1.16 -6.79
C MET A 185 -18.95 -2.53 -6.51
N LYS A 186 -18.99 -3.44 -7.48
CA LYS A 186 -19.56 -4.78 -7.25
C LYS A 186 -18.77 -5.54 -6.20
N GLU A 187 -19.50 -6.12 -5.25
CA GLU A 187 -18.92 -7.09 -4.32
C GLU A 187 -18.79 -8.46 -5.02
N PRO A 188 -17.81 -9.28 -4.62
CA PRO A 188 -17.71 -10.63 -5.12
C PRO A 188 -19.00 -11.41 -4.86
N PRO A 189 -19.40 -12.30 -5.78
CA PRO A 189 -20.60 -13.10 -5.58
C PRO A 189 -20.42 -14.05 -4.38
N PHE A 190 -21.52 -14.38 -3.71
CA PHE A 190 -21.52 -15.40 -2.68
C PHE A 190 -21.14 -16.76 -3.28
N PRO A 191 -20.37 -17.60 -2.56
CA PRO A 191 -20.14 -18.97 -2.99
C PRO A 191 -21.47 -19.73 -3.19
N PRO A 192 -21.55 -20.60 -4.20
CA PRO A 192 -22.81 -21.26 -4.56
C PRO A 192 -23.31 -22.28 -3.51
N LYS A 193 -22.44 -22.70 -2.59
CA LYS A 193 -22.76 -23.66 -1.52
C LYS A 193 -22.33 -23.12 -0.17
N ALA A 194 -23.18 -23.33 0.84
CA ALA A 194 -22.75 -23.11 2.23
C ALA A 194 -21.62 -24.08 2.61
N ALA A 195 -20.67 -23.60 3.39
CA ALA A 195 -19.60 -24.44 3.91
C ALA A 195 -20.12 -25.33 5.03
N VAL A 196 -20.08 -26.64 4.83
CA VAL A 196 -20.42 -27.67 5.84
C VAL A 196 -19.15 -28.36 6.34
N THR A 197 -18.18 -28.55 5.46
CA THR A 197 -16.90 -29.20 5.75
C THR A 197 -15.75 -28.21 5.64
N HIS A 198 -14.58 -28.57 6.16
CA HIS A 198 -13.35 -27.80 5.95
C HIS A 198 -13.05 -27.61 4.45
N GLN A 199 -13.24 -28.66 3.63
CA GLN A 199 -13.01 -28.59 2.19
C GLN A 199 -13.96 -27.61 1.50
N ASP A 200 -15.23 -27.51 1.96
CA ASP A 200 -16.17 -26.49 1.44
C ASP A 200 -15.68 -25.07 1.77
N SER A 201 -15.18 -24.85 2.98
CA SER A 201 -14.60 -23.56 3.37
C SER A 201 -13.41 -23.19 2.48
N VAL A 202 -12.51 -24.13 2.19
CA VAL A 202 -11.38 -23.94 1.28
C VAL A 202 -11.86 -23.62 -0.14
N ASN A 203 -12.84 -24.37 -0.66
CA ASN A 203 -13.40 -24.16 -2.00
C ASN A 203 -14.09 -22.76 -2.09
N ASN A 204 -14.83 -22.37 -1.05
CA ASN A 204 -15.48 -21.09 -0.97
C ASN A 204 -14.49 -19.92 -0.92
N TYR A 205 -13.38 -20.08 -0.20
CA TYR A 205 -12.29 -19.12 -0.19
C TYR A 205 -11.68 -18.94 -1.60
N TYR A 206 -11.36 -20.03 -2.30
CA TYR A 206 -10.82 -19.94 -3.66
C TYR A 206 -11.82 -19.35 -4.65
N PHE A 207 -13.12 -19.68 -4.51
CA PHE A 207 -14.18 -19.07 -5.28
C PHE A 207 -14.22 -17.55 -5.06
N TYR A 208 -14.29 -17.12 -3.80
CA TYR A 208 -14.31 -15.68 -3.44
C TYR A 208 -13.08 -14.95 -3.96
N ARG A 209 -11.89 -15.50 -3.77
CA ARG A 209 -10.63 -14.92 -4.26
C ARG A 209 -10.60 -14.79 -5.79
N LYS A 210 -11.08 -15.81 -6.50
CA LYS A 210 -11.15 -15.81 -7.98
C LYS A 210 -12.03 -14.70 -8.50
N HIS A 211 -13.16 -14.44 -7.83
CA HIS A 211 -14.17 -13.47 -8.23
C HIS A 211 -14.02 -12.10 -7.57
N TYR A 212 -12.99 -11.90 -6.75
CA TYR A 212 -12.81 -10.66 -6.00
C TYR A 212 -12.68 -9.42 -6.90
N TRP A 213 -12.04 -9.57 -8.03
CA TRP A 213 -11.79 -8.50 -8.99
C TRP A 213 -12.79 -8.45 -10.15
N ASP A 214 -13.86 -9.23 -10.09
CA ASP A 214 -14.91 -9.15 -11.09
C ASP A 214 -15.46 -7.72 -11.15
N GLY A 215 -15.54 -7.18 -12.37
CA GLY A 215 -15.93 -5.78 -12.59
C GLY A 215 -14.80 -4.74 -12.50
N ILE A 216 -13.60 -5.11 -12.04
CA ILE A 216 -12.42 -4.22 -12.08
C ILE A 216 -11.65 -4.45 -13.37
N ASN A 217 -11.48 -3.39 -14.17
CA ASN A 217 -10.60 -3.39 -15.32
C ASN A 217 -9.30 -2.64 -14.98
N PHE A 218 -8.20 -3.37 -14.75
CA PHE A 218 -6.89 -2.77 -14.48
C PHE A 218 -6.27 -2.03 -15.69
N MET A 219 -6.86 -2.13 -16.86
CA MET A 219 -6.49 -1.33 -18.04
C MET A 219 -7.26 0.00 -18.12
N ASP A 220 -7.90 0.44 -17.04
CA ASP A 220 -8.77 1.62 -16.99
C ASP A 220 -8.39 2.55 -15.84
N ASP A 221 -7.90 3.75 -16.16
CA ASP A 221 -7.47 4.74 -15.17
C ASP A 221 -8.63 5.41 -14.41
N ARG A 222 -9.88 5.28 -14.89
CA ARG A 222 -11.05 6.01 -14.37
C ARG A 222 -11.44 5.67 -12.94
N ILE A 223 -11.07 4.48 -12.46
CA ILE A 223 -11.46 3.99 -11.13
C ILE A 223 -10.49 4.37 -10.00
N ILE A 224 -9.28 4.82 -10.33
CA ILE A 224 -8.24 5.13 -9.33
C ILE A 224 -8.70 6.26 -8.40
N ARG A 225 -9.26 7.31 -8.99
CA ARG A 225 -9.69 8.51 -8.26
C ARG A 225 -11.13 8.37 -7.79
N THR A 226 -11.33 7.35 -6.95
CA THR A 226 -12.63 7.03 -6.33
C THR A 226 -12.44 6.71 -4.85
N PRO A 227 -13.46 6.89 -4.01
CA PRO A 227 -13.35 6.62 -2.57
C PRO A 227 -13.33 5.12 -2.20
N PHE A 228 -13.55 4.22 -3.17
CA PHE A 228 -13.72 2.79 -2.92
C PHE A 228 -12.59 1.91 -3.46
N PHE A 229 -11.89 2.29 -4.54
CA PHE A 229 -10.91 1.43 -5.19
C PHE A 229 -9.73 1.09 -4.26
N MET A 230 -9.15 2.10 -3.60
CA MET A 230 -8.02 1.89 -2.68
C MET A 230 -8.40 0.96 -1.53
N LYS A 231 -9.59 1.15 -0.93
CA LYS A 231 -10.09 0.25 0.13
C LYS A 231 -10.27 -1.19 -0.34
N LYS A 232 -10.74 -1.37 -1.58
CA LYS A 232 -10.86 -2.71 -2.17
C LYS A 232 -9.50 -3.34 -2.41
N LEU A 233 -8.50 -2.54 -2.83
CA LEU A 233 -7.12 -2.99 -3.01
C LEU A 233 -6.50 -3.41 -1.67
N GLU A 234 -6.56 -2.54 -0.65
CA GLU A 234 -6.06 -2.81 0.71
C GLU A 234 -6.68 -4.09 1.28
N ARG A 235 -8.03 -4.21 1.24
CA ARG A 235 -8.72 -5.41 1.71
C ARG A 235 -8.24 -6.68 1.01
N TYR A 236 -8.01 -6.62 -0.31
CA TYR A 236 -7.51 -7.78 -1.05
C TYR A 236 -6.12 -8.22 -0.58
N TYR A 237 -5.20 -7.29 -0.50
CA TYR A 237 -3.81 -7.59 -0.14
C TYR A 237 -3.65 -7.93 1.34
N HIS A 238 -4.49 -7.40 2.22
CA HIS A 238 -4.40 -7.65 3.67
C HIS A 238 -5.21 -8.84 4.16
N GLU A 239 -6.37 -9.14 3.52
CA GLU A 239 -7.34 -10.10 4.06
C GLU A 239 -7.62 -11.27 3.13
N VAL A 240 -7.51 -11.09 1.81
CA VAL A 240 -7.94 -12.09 0.82
C VAL A 240 -6.76 -12.85 0.23
N LEU A 241 -5.67 -12.17 -0.08
CA LEU A 241 -4.49 -12.79 -0.66
C LEU A 241 -3.69 -13.54 0.42
N PRO A 242 -3.17 -14.76 0.16
CA PRO A 242 -2.24 -15.40 1.08
C PRO A 242 -1.03 -14.52 1.37
N GLN A 243 -0.66 -14.42 2.65
CA GLN A 243 0.33 -13.45 3.13
C GLN A 243 1.79 -13.86 2.89
N SER A 244 2.05 -14.92 2.13
CA SER A 244 3.42 -15.27 1.71
C SER A 244 3.93 -14.30 0.66
N ALA A 245 5.22 -13.94 0.73
CA ALA A 245 5.86 -13.07 -0.25
C ALA A 245 5.67 -13.56 -1.70
N ASP A 246 5.79 -14.87 -1.94
CA ASP A 246 5.60 -15.48 -3.27
C ASP A 246 4.19 -15.25 -3.84
N SER A 247 3.15 -15.37 -2.98
CA SER A 247 1.78 -15.14 -3.43
C SER A 247 1.55 -13.68 -3.78
N ILE A 248 2.10 -12.77 -2.99
CA ILE A 248 2.00 -11.33 -3.19
C ILE A 248 2.76 -10.91 -4.45
N ILE A 249 3.99 -11.40 -4.63
CA ILE A 249 4.81 -11.11 -5.81
C ILE A 249 4.11 -11.55 -7.09
N LYS A 250 3.60 -12.79 -7.14
CA LYS A 250 2.88 -13.31 -8.31
C LYS A 250 1.65 -12.48 -8.66
N ASP A 251 0.89 -12.09 -7.65
CA ASP A 251 -0.31 -11.28 -7.84
C ASP A 251 0.02 -9.84 -8.27
N ALA A 252 1.02 -9.21 -7.63
CA ALA A 252 1.51 -7.88 -7.96
C ALA A 252 2.02 -7.82 -9.42
N ASP A 253 2.85 -8.76 -9.82
CA ASP A 253 3.35 -8.87 -11.18
C ASP A 253 2.21 -9.00 -12.21
N TYR A 254 1.21 -9.83 -11.89
CA TYR A 254 0.05 -10.00 -12.77
C TYR A 254 -0.77 -8.72 -12.91
N LYS A 255 -1.05 -8.01 -11.81
CA LYS A 255 -1.79 -6.74 -11.86
C LYS A 255 -1.02 -5.63 -12.57
N LEU A 256 0.28 -5.53 -12.33
CA LEU A 256 1.14 -4.58 -13.04
C LEU A 256 1.21 -4.92 -14.54
N LEU A 257 1.20 -6.20 -14.92
CA LEU A 257 1.13 -6.61 -16.32
C LEU A 257 -0.19 -6.16 -16.97
N LEU A 258 -1.34 -6.37 -16.30
CA LEU A 258 -2.64 -5.91 -16.80
C LEU A 258 -2.71 -4.38 -16.94
N ALA A 259 -2.10 -3.66 -16.02
CA ALA A 259 -2.13 -2.19 -15.99
C ALA A 259 -1.21 -1.52 -17.03
N ARG A 260 -0.41 -2.25 -17.80
CA ARG A 260 0.58 -1.66 -18.73
C ARG A 260 0.01 -0.66 -19.76
N SER A 261 -1.24 -0.85 -20.19
CA SER A 261 -1.93 0.05 -21.12
C SER A 261 -2.61 1.24 -20.46
N ALA A 262 -2.64 1.30 -19.13
CA ALA A 262 -3.23 2.35 -18.29
C ALA A 262 -2.12 2.97 -17.42
N PRO A 263 -1.45 4.04 -17.90
CA PRO A 263 -0.25 4.56 -17.25
C PRO A 263 -0.48 5.06 -15.80
N GLU A 264 -1.63 5.65 -15.53
CA GLU A 264 -1.97 6.13 -14.18
C GLU A 264 -2.27 4.97 -13.24
N MET A 265 -2.96 3.92 -13.71
CA MET A 265 -3.20 2.69 -12.93
C MET A 265 -1.88 1.97 -12.62
N TYR A 266 -1.01 1.84 -13.62
CA TYR A 266 0.31 1.23 -13.44
C TYR A 266 1.14 1.97 -12.40
N LYS A 267 1.23 3.29 -12.52
CA LYS A 267 1.92 4.16 -11.58
C LYS A 267 1.33 4.06 -10.17
N PHE A 268 0.00 4.10 -10.08
CA PHE A 268 -0.70 3.99 -8.80
C PHE A 268 -0.40 2.66 -8.10
N LEU A 269 -0.53 1.54 -8.83
CA LEU A 269 -0.29 0.21 -8.28
C LEU A 269 1.17 0.02 -7.86
N LEU A 270 2.14 0.42 -8.69
CA LEU A 270 3.55 0.27 -8.36
C LEU A 270 3.94 1.11 -7.15
N ASN A 271 3.46 2.36 -7.06
CA ASN A 271 3.71 3.20 -5.89
C ASN A 271 3.05 2.62 -4.63
N TRP A 272 1.78 2.23 -4.71
CA TRP A 272 1.06 1.66 -3.58
C TRP A 272 1.73 0.37 -3.05
N LEU A 273 2.11 -0.54 -3.94
CA LEU A 273 2.82 -1.77 -3.58
C LEU A 273 4.20 -1.46 -2.96
N THR A 274 4.91 -0.48 -3.50
CA THR A 274 6.21 -0.06 -2.96
C THR A 274 6.05 0.48 -1.54
N ASP A 275 5.11 1.39 -1.32
CA ASP A 275 4.85 2.00 -0.01
C ASP A 275 4.37 0.97 1.01
N GLU A 276 3.54 0.01 0.60
CA GLU A 276 3.02 -1.05 1.47
C GLU A 276 4.13 -2.00 1.96
N TYR A 277 5.07 -2.37 1.07
CA TYR A 277 6.07 -3.39 1.38
C TYR A 277 7.48 -2.88 1.69
N ILE A 278 7.71 -1.56 1.65
CA ILE A 278 9.00 -0.96 2.06
C ILE A 278 9.30 -1.18 3.56
N ASN A 279 8.24 -1.19 4.39
CA ASN A 279 8.28 -1.52 5.82
C ASN A 279 7.11 -2.47 6.13
N PRO A 280 7.20 -3.74 5.74
CA PRO A 280 6.08 -4.65 5.78
C PRO A 280 5.67 -5.02 7.19
N LYS A 281 4.39 -5.33 7.37
CA LYS A 281 3.81 -5.74 8.66
C LYS A 281 4.25 -7.15 9.09
N TYR A 282 4.43 -8.05 8.13
CA TYR A 282 4.74 -9.45 8.40
C TYR A 282 6.17 -9.77 7.96
N MET A 283 6.84 -10.59 8.77
CA MET A 283 8.18 -11.08 8.51
C MET A 283 8.28 -11.79 7.15
N GLY A 284 9.30 -11.46 6.38
CA GLY A 284 9.56 -12.03 5.05
C GLY A 284 8.85 -11.33 3.89
N GLN A 285 7.87 -10.45 4.14
CA GLN A 285 7.21 -9.68 3.07
C GLN A 285 8.09 -8.57 2.49
N ASP A 286 9.20 -8.23 3.11
CA ASP A 286 10.21 -7.35 2.54
C ASP A 286 10.82 -7.89 1.23
N ALA A 287 10.76 -9.20 0.99
CA ALA A 287 11.08 -9.79 -0.30
C ALA A 287 10.20 -9.25 -1.44
N VAL A 288 8.95 -8.84 -1.15
CA VAL A 288 8.07 -8.18 -2.13
C VAL A 288 8.67 -6.84 -2.56
N PHE A 289 9.09 -6.02 -1.60
CA PHE A 289 9.70 -4.72 -1.90
C PHE A 289 11.01 -4.87 -2.68
N VAL A 290 11.87 -5.82 -2.29
CA VAL A 290 13.11 -6.12 -3.01
C VAL A 290 12.81 -6.55 -4.44
N HIS A 291 11.83 -7.43 -4.66
CA HIS A 291 11.40 -7.83 -5.99
C HIS A 291 10.91 -6.65 -6.84
N LEU A 292 10.09 -5.76 -6.25
CA LEU A 292 9.61 -4.55 -6.95
C LEU A 292 10.77 -3.62 -7.33
N PHE A 293 11.75 -3.48 -6.45
CA PHE A 293 12.96 -2.72 -6.76
C PHE A 293 13.74 -3.34 -7.92
N GLU A 294 14.09 -4.61 -7.86
CA GLU A 294 14.90 -5.29 -8.87
C GLU A 294 14.22 -5.35 -10.23
N LYS A 295 12.92 -5.62 -10.25
CA LYS A 295 12.19 -5.83 -11.50
C LYS A 295 11.71 -4.55 -12.17
N TYR A 296 11.37 -3.52 -11.40
CA TYR A 296 10.72 -2.32 -11.90
C TYR A 296 11.55 -1.05 -11.68
N HIS A 297 11.90 -0.73 -10.42
CA HIS A 297 12.56 0.53 -10.11
C HIS A 297 13.98 0.61 -10.65
N SER A 298 14.81 -0.41 -10.45
CA SER A 298 16.19 -0.48 -10.94
C SER A 298 16.30 -0.50 -12.46
N LYS A 299 15.22 -0.87 -13.18
CA LYS A 299 15.14 -0.85 -14.65
C LYS A 299 14.69 0.49 -15.21
N GLY A 300 14.52 1.52 -14.38
CA GLY A 300 14.12 2.85 -14.81
C GLY A 300 12.64 2.96 -15.27
N ILE A 301 11.82 1.95 -14.95
CA ILE A 301 10.39 1.95 -15.32
C ILE A 301 9.64 3.07 -14.59
N SER A 302 9.99 3.34 -13.34
CA SER A 302 9.37 4.37 -12.49
C SER A 302 9.94 5.78 -12.73
N ASN A 303 9.96 6.22 -13.97
CA ASN A 303 10.53 7.49 -14.42
C ASN A 303 9.79 8.75 -13.91
N TRP A 304 8.68 8.58 -13.22
CA TRP A 304 7.93 9.65 -12.54
C TRP A 304 8.48 9.99 -11.15
N LEU A 305 9.34 9.13 -10.59
CA LEU A 305 10.00 9.37 -9.32
C LEU A 305 11.16 10.36 -9.52
N ASN A 306 11.32 11.30 -8.59
CA ASN A 306 12.48 12.16 -8.59
C ASN A 306 13.72 11.43 -8.04
N GLU A 307 14.89 12.04 -8.24
CA GLU A 307 16.19 11.46 -7.83
C GLU A 307 16.22 11.11 -6.33
N LYS A 308 15.72 11.99 -5.47
CA LYS A 308 15.69 11.79 -4.01
C LYS A 308 14.79 10.63 -3.61
N GLN A 309 13.64 10.47 -4.27
CA GLN A 309 12.75 9.33 -4.03
C GLN A 309 13.41 8.03 -4.47
N MET A 310 14.03 8.01 -5.65
CA MET A 310 14.73 6.83 -6.17
C MET A 310 15.94 6.45 -5.29
N GLU A 311 16.70 7.43 -4.82
CA GLU A 311 17.81 7.19 -3.87
C GLU A 311 17.32 6.53 -2.58
N SER A 312 16.20 7.03 -2.02
CA SER A 312 15.61 6.46 -0.80
C SER A 312 15.17 5.00 -1.00
N ILE A 313 14.48 4.71 -2.11
CA ILE A 313 14.04 3.36 -2.48
C ILE A 313 15.24 2.44 -2.68
N SER A 314 16.27 2.89 -3.42
CA SER A 314 17.48 2.12 -3.69
C SER A 314 18.23 1.79 -2.42
N ARG A 315 18.47 2.77 -1.56
CA ARG A 315 19.14 2.59 -0.28
C ARG A 315 18.40 1.56 0.59
N ARG A 316 17.07 1.67 0.67
CA ARG A 316 16.27 0.73 1.44
C ARG A 316 16.33 -0.69 0.87
N ALA A 317 16.26 -0.85 -0.45
CA ALA A 317 16.38 -2.15 -1.11
C ALA A 317 17.75 -2.80 -0.82
N TYR A 318 18.85 -2.09 -0.95
CA TYR A 318 20.18 -2.61 -0.64
C TYR A 318 20.34 -3.03 0.83
N MET A 319 19.66 -2.36 1.77
CA MET A 319 19.66 -2.80 3.17
C MET A 319 18.88 -4.10 3.37
N LEU A 320 17.85 -4.36 2.60
CA LEU A 320 16.99 -5.55 2.75
C LEU A 320 17.51 -6.76 1.97
N MET A 321 18.11 -6.57 0.80
CA MET A 321 18.60 -7.65 -0.07
C MET A 321 19.57 -8.60 0.64
N ALA A 322 20.35 -8.10 1.59
CA ALA A 322 21.38 -8.88 2.29
C ALA A 322 20.79 -9.76 3.42
N ASN A 323 19.52 -9.62 3.76
CA ASN A 323 18.93 -10.30 4.93
C ASN A 323 17.50 -10.81 4.71
N LEU A 324 17.18 -11.27 3.51
CA LEU A 324 15.89 -11.89 3.23
C LEU A 324 15.75 -13.25 3.94
N ILE A 325 14.53 -13.59 4.33
CA ILE A 325 14.22 -14.91 4.88
C ILE A 325 14.51 -15.99 3.83
N GLY A 326 15.20 -17.05 4.24
CA GLY A 326 15.65 -18.15 3.38
C GLY A 326 17.04 -17.96 2.77
N GLU A 327 17.54 -16.73 2.74
CA GLU A 327 18.89 -16.43 2.26
C GLU A 327 19.95 -16.67 3.35
N LYS A 328 21.18 -16.93 2.95
CA LYS A 328 22.30 -17.10 3.88
C LYS A 328 22.67 -15.76 4.51
N GLY A 329 22.58 -15.67 5.84
CA GLY A 329 22.99 -14.47 6.57
C GLY A 329 24.48 -14.16 6.32
N ALA A 330 24.80 -12.88 6.17
CA ALA A 330 26.19 -12.45 5.93
C ALA A 330 27.11 -12.90 7.07
N ASN A 331 28.31 -13.38 6.74
CA ASN A 331 29.32 -13.65 7.75
C ASN A 331 29.77 -12.33 8.42
N LEU A 332 29.84 -12.34 9.73
CA LEU A 332 30.33 -11.23 10.52
C LEU A 332 31.76 -11.57 11.01
N GLU A 333 32.74 -11.01 10.36
CA GLU A 333 34.16 -11.22 10.68
C GLU A 333 34.60 -10.28 11.82
N LEU A 334 34.09 -10.56 13.03
CA LEU A 334 34.28 -9.75 14.23
C LEU A 334 35.30 -10.42 15.20
N ILE A 335 35.64 -9.70 16.26
CA ILE A 335 36.51 -10.19 17.32
C ILE A 335 35.80 -10.27 18.65
N ASP A 336 36.25 -11.17 19.53
CA ASP A 336 35.75 -11.28 20.89
C ASP A 336 36.31 -10.19 21.82
N SER A 337 35.89 -10.20 23.09
CA SER A 337 36.34 -9.22 24.10
C SER A 337 37.85 -9.26 24.36
N THR A 338 38.56 -10.35 24.00
CA THR A 338 39.99 -10.52 24.15
C THR A 338 40.79 -10.07 22.91
N GLY A 339 40.08 -9.78 21.80
CA GLY A 339 40.70 -9.42 20.51
C GLY A 339 40.93 -10.61 19.57
N LYS A 340 40.45 -11.81 19.93
CA LYS A 340 40.60 -13.00 19.09
C LYS A 340 39.47 -13.01 18.01
N PRO A 341 39.80 -13.35 16.73
CA PRO A 341 38.79 -13.55 15.70
C PRO A 341 37.70 -14.54 16.12
N SER A 342 36.47 -14.18 15.93
CA SER A 342 35.30 -14.98 16.26
C SER A 342 34.20 -14.74 15.23
N PRO A 343 34.39 -15.21 13.98
CA PRO A 343 33.42 -14.99 12.92
C PRO A 343 32.11 -15.77 13.14
N LEU A 344 31.03 -15.24 12.66
CA LEU A 344 29.66 -15.84 12.82
C LEU A 344 29.61 -17.27 12.27
N TYR A 345 30.29 -17.54 11.16
CA TYR A 345 30.21 -18.87 10.52
C TYR A 345 30.97 -19.97 11.30
N ASP A 346 31.87 -19.60 12.20
CA ASP A 346 32.57 -20.54 13.09
C ASP A 346 31.72 -21.00 14.29
N VAL A 347 30.52 -20.44 14.46
CA VAL A 347 29.59 -20.84 15.52
C VAL A 347 28.91 -22.13 15.13
N GLU A 348 29.35 -23.25 15.67
CA GLU A 348 28.70 -24.57 15.47
C GLU A 348 27.47 -24.70 16.36
N ALA A 349 26.27 -24.74 15.75
CA ALA A 349 24.99 -24.89 16.43
C ALA A 349 23.90 -25.35 15.44
N ASP A 350 22.83 -25.99 15.95
CA ASP A 350 21.64 -26.29 15.15
C ASP A 350 20.91 -24.99 14.78
N TYR A 351 20.92 -24.04 15.70
CA TYR A 351 20.38 -22.69 15.50
C TYR A 351 21.30 -21.67 16.13
N THR A 352 21.49 -20.55 15.43
CA THR A 352 22.26 -19.41 15.95
C THR A 352 21.36 -18.19 16.05
N ILE A 353 21.24 -17.62 17.24
CA ILE A 353 20.56 -16.34 17.45
C ILE A 353 21.61 -15.24 17.34
N VAL A 354 21.52 -14.38 16.34
CA VAL A 354 22.35 -13.16 16.23
C VAL A 354 21.62 -12.03 16.95
N CYS A 355 22.21 -11.54 18.03
CA CYS A 355 21.64 -10.50 18.89
C CYS A 355 22.49 -9.23 18.79
N PHE A 356 21.96 -8.19 18.13
CA PHE A 356 22.59 -6.87 18.08
C PHE A 356 22.09 -6.04 19.26
N TRP A 357 23.01 -5.58 20.11
CA TRP A 357 22.64 -4.91 21.35
C TRP A 357 23.66 -3.87 21.82
N ASP A 358 23.22 -3.02 22.76
CA ASP A 358 23.99 -1.93 23.34
C ASP A 358 23.78 -1.94 24.87
N PRO A 359 24.86 -1.92 25.67
CA PRO A 359 24.77 -1.94 27.13
C PRO A 359 24.09 -0.70 27.74
N ASN A 360 24.00 0.40 27.00
CA ASN A 360 23.35 1.63 27.44
C ASN A 360 21.91 1.76 26.94
N CYS A 361 21.45 0.89 26.04
CA CYS A 361 20.07 0.86 25.57
C CYS A 361 19.11 0.34 26.66
N GLY A 362 18.09 1.12 27.02
CA GLY A 362 17.09 0.74 28.01
C GLY A 362 16.37 -0.56 27.69
N HIS A 363 15.91 -0.74 26.44
CA HIS A 363 15.25 -1.97 26.00
C HIS A 363 16.18 -3.19 26.06
N CYS A 364 17.48 -3.02 25.78
CA CYS A 364 18.44 -4.10 25.92
C CYS A 364 18.56 -4.54 27.40
N LYS A 365 18.62 -3.58 28.35
CA LYS A 365 18.67 -3.88 29.77
C LYS A 365 17.44 -4.66 30.28
N GLU A 366 16.31 -4.48 29.66
CA GLU A 366 15.08 -5.21 30.01
C GLU A 366 14.98 -6.59 29.31
N GLU A 367 15.38 -6.66 28.04
CA GLU A 367 15.17 -7.86 27.22
C GLU A 367 16.29 -8.91 27.37
N LEU A 368 17.57 -8.51 27.50
CA LEU A 368 18.67 -9.48 27.58
C LEU A 368 18.56 -10.45 28.79
N PRO A 369 18.15 -10.02 29.99
CA PRO A 369 17.94 -10.96 31.10
C PRO A 369 16.85 -11.99 30.82
N ARG A 370 15.80 -11.60 30.08
CA ARG A 370 14.71 -12.52 29.68
C ARG A 370 15.20 -13.51 28.64
N ILE A 371 15.98 -13.05 27.66
CA ILE A 371 16.63 -13.88 26.66
C ILE A 371 17.56 -14.89 27.31
N ASP A 372 18.39 -14.47 28.29
CA ASP A 372 19.29 -15.38 29.00
C ASP A 372 18.53 -16.41 29.83
N SER A 373 17.44 -15.99 30.47
CA SER A 373 16.60 -16.90 31.25
C SER A 373 16.05 -18.03 30.38
N ILE A 374 15.42 -17.72 29.23
CA ILE A 374 14.88 -18.74 28.33
C ILE A 374 16.00 -19.54 27.65
N TYR A 375 17.13 -18.92 27.33
CA TYR A 375 18.29 -19.58 26.78
C TYR A 375 18.78 -20.71 27.70
N ARG A 376 18.97 -20.42 28.99
CA ARG A 376 19.40 -21.40 30.00
C ARG A 376 18.35 -22.46 30.27
N ALA A 377 17.09 -22.06 30.32
CA ALA A 377 15.98 -22.96 30.62
C ALA A 377 15.68 -23.97 29.48
N SER A 378 15.85 -23.56 28.24
CA SER A 378 15.41 -24.34 27.07
C SER A 378 16.40 -24.36 25.94
N TRP A 379 16.81 -23.21 25.38
CA TRP A 379 17.47 -23.14 24.09
C TRP A 379 18.85 -23.80 24.09
N LYS A 380 19.62 -23.66 25.18
CA LYS A 380 20.97 -24.25 25.32
C LYS A 380 20.92 -25.79 25.20
N GLY A 381 19.87 -26.43 25.76
CA GLY A 381 19.68 -27.88 25.68
C GLY A 381 19.37 -28.40 24.28
N HIS A 382 18.89 -27.52 23.39
CA HIS A 382 18.59 -27.83 21.99
C HIS A 382 19.65 -27.34 21.00
N ASN A 383 20.91 -27.21 21.47
CA ASN A 383 22.04 -26.76 20.66
C ASN A 383 21.80 -25.42 19.94
N VAL A 384 21.13 -24.48 20.65
CA VAL A 384 21.04 -23.07 20.21
C VAL A 384 22.24 -22.31 20.78
N LYS A 385 22.86 -21.45 20.00
CA LYS A 385 23.91 -20.51 20.44
C LYS A 385 23.47 -19.07 20.21
N ILE A 386 23.91 -18.19 21.11
CA ILE A 386 23.69 -16.74 20.95
C ILE A 386 25.02 -16.10 20.56
N TYR A 387 25.00 -15.44 19.40
CA TYR A 387 26.10 -14.62 18.86
C TYR A 387 25.70 -13.14 19.06
N ALA A 388 26.27 -12.53 20.09
CA ALA A 388 25.89 -11.22 20.59
C ALA A 388 26.85 -10.14 20.11
N VAL A 389 26.38 -9.27 19.24
CA VAL A 389 27.17 -8.21 18.58
C VAL A 389 26.93 -6.88 19.31
N LEU A 390 28.01 -6.27 19.79
CA LEU A 390 27.97 -4.91 20.32
C LEU A 390 27.69 -3.92 19.19
N THR A 391 26.70 -3.06 19.38
CA THR A 391 26.36 -1.99 18.45
C THR A 391 26.70 -0.63 19.06
N GLU A 392 27.94 -0.18 18.91
CA GLU A 392 28.30 1.19 19.25
C GLU A 392 28.27 2.10 18.02
N ASP A 393 28.11 3.40 18.22
CA ASP A 393 28.29 4.39 17.17
C ASP A 393 29.71 4.98 17.20
N GLU A 394 30.11 5.70 16.15
CA GLU A 394 31.43 6.27 15.98
C GLU A 394 31.90 7.19 17.16
N LYS A 395 30.96 7.72 17.93
CA LYS A 395 31.21 8.70 19.01
C LYS A 395 31.32 8.05 20.40
N GLN A 396 31.01 6.77 20.51
CA GLN A 396 31.02 6.04 21.76
C GLN A 396 32.18 5.04 21.84
N ASN A 397 32.65 4.75 23.05
CA ASN A 397 33.57 3.65 23.33
C ASN A 397 32.94 2.83 24.45
N LEU A 398 32.07 1.89 24.09
CA LEU A 398 31.25 1.11 25.01
C LEU A 398 31.92 -0.20 25.45
N LYS A 399 33.18 -0.46 25.06
CA LYS A 399 33.85 -1.75 25.36
C LYS A 399 33.93 -2.06 26.85
N THR A 400 34.22 -1.07 27.69
CA THR A 400 34.30 -1.26 29.14
C THR A 400 32.94 -1.56 29.75
N GLU A 401 31.93 -0.77 29.42
CA GLU A 401 30.56 -0.95 29.87
C GLU A 401 29.98 -2.30 29.41
N TRP A 402 30.27 -2.67 28.17
CA TRP A 402 29.87 -3.93 27.56
C TRP A 402 30.47 -5.13 28.30
N VAL A 403 31.79 -5.13 28.55
CA VAL A 403 32.48 -6.20 29.32
C VAL A 403 31.94 -6.26 30.75
N ASN A 404 31.73 -5.12 31.40
CA ASN A 404 31.16 -5.07 32.74
C ASN A 404 29.72 -5.62 32.77
N TYR A 405 28.91 -5.27 31.80
CA TYR A 405 27.52 -5.79 31.70
C TYR A 405 27.52 -7.31 31.56
N ILE A 406 28.33 -7.87 30.65
CA ILE A 406 28.47 -9.32 30.45
C ILE A 406 28.82 -10.03 31.77
N LYS A 407 29.82 -9.51 32.52
CA LYS A 407 30.21 -10.09 33.81
C LYS A 407 29.16 -9.98 34.89
N THR A 408 28.58 -8.80 35.05
CA THR A 408 27.59 -8.51 36.08
C THR A 408 26.31 -9.36 35.90
N HIS A 409 25.91 -9.60 34.65
CA HIS A 409 24.69 -10.38 34.33
C HIS A 409 25.00 -11.85 34.00
N ASN A 410 26.27 -12.27 34.17
CA ASN A 410 26.73 -13.66 33.95
C ASN A 410 26.34 -14.21 32.55
N LEU A 411 26.45 -13.38 31.49
CA LEU A 411 26.16 -13.77 30.11
C LEU A 411 27.30 -14.52 29.42
N THR A 412 28.16 -15.22 30.16
CA THR A 412 29.40 -15.85 29.69
C THR A 412 29.21 -17.05 28.78
N ASP A 413 28.02 -17.61 28.73
CA ASP A 413 27.64 -18.71 27.82
C ASP A 413 27.37 -18.26 26.36
N TRP A 414 27.29 -16.97 26.13
CA TRP A 414 27.08 -16.40 24.80
C TRP A 414 28.41 -16.11 24.09
N VAL A 415 28.44 -16.08 22.78
CA VAL A 415 29.55 -15.61 21.97
C VAL A 415 29.43 -14.10 21.82
N HIS A 416 30.24 -13.35 22.51
CA HIS A 416 30.23 -11.89 22.52
C HIS A 416 31.30 -11.32 21.61
N VAL A 417 30.89 -10.48 20.65
CA VAL A 417 31.75 -9.92 19.62
C VAL A 417 31.52 -8.42 19.41
N TYR A 418 32.53 -7.76 18.86
CA TYR A 418 32.45 -6.35 18.49
C TYR A 418 33.34 -6.04 17.27
N GLN A 419 33.08 -4.92 16.62
CA GLN A 419 33.88 -4.36 15.54
C GLN A 419 34.76 -3.24 16.12
N THR A 420 36.09 -3.26 15.87
CA THR A 420 36.93 -2.13 16.23
C THR A 420 36.79 -1.00 15.23
N LYS A 421 37.18 0.22 15.63
CA LYS A 421 37.18 1.38 14.73
C LYS A 421 38.12 1.21 13.54
N GLU A 422 39.23 0.47 13.74
CA GLU A 422 40.18 0.13 12.67
C GLU A 422 39.54 -0.83 11.65
N MET A 423 38.79 -1.84 12.11
CA MET A 423 38.06 -2.78 11.24
C MET A 423 36.99 -2.04 10.46
N GLU A 424 36.20 -1.17 11.11
CA GLU A 424 35.18 -0.36 10.46
C GLU A 424 35.78 0.54 9.37
N LYS A 425 36.87 1.24 9.66
CA LYS A 425 37.58 2.05 8.66
C LYS A 425 38.13 1.22 7.49
N ALA A 426 38.62 0.02 7.76
CA ALA A 426 39.08 -0.90 6.72
C ALA A 426 37.95 -1.36 5.84
N ASP A 427 36.79 -1.69 6.40
CA ASP A 427 35.57 -2.05 5.64
C ASP A 427 35.06 -0.89 4.77
N VAL A 428 35.02 0.32 5.31
CA VAL A 428 34.65 1.53 4.54
C VAL A 428 35.62 1.76 3.39
N THR A 429 36.94 1.63 3.63
CA THR A 429 37.96 1.80 2.60
C THR A 429 37.87 0.73 1.51
N ALA A 430 37.48 -0.49 1.89
CA ALA A 430 37.26 -1.62 0.98
C ALA A 430 35.87 -1.61 0.33
N GLN A 431 35.05 -0.59 0.61
CA GLN A 431 33.64 -0.47 0.15
C GLN A 431 32.77 -1.68 0.55
N LYS A 432 33.09 -2.31 1.68
CA LYS A 432 32.30 -3.39 2.26
C LYS A 432 31.12 -2.81 3.07
N ALA A 433 29.97 -3.46 2.99
CA ALA A 433 28.83 -3.13 3.82
C ALA A 433 29.08 -3.52 5.28
N GLY A 434 28.86 -2.61 6.22
CA GLY A 434 28.93 -2.90 7.65
C GLY A 434 27.75 -3.76 8.14
N PHE A 435 27.89 -4.37 9.32
CA PHE A 435 26.87 -5.27 9.88
C PHE A 435 25.50 -4.59 10.04
N ARG A 436 25.44 -3.29 10.31
CA ARG A 436 24.18 -2.53 10.40
C ARG A 436 23.41 -2.54 9.10
N GLN A 437 24.11 -2.47 7.96
CA GLN A 437 23.50 -2.57 6.64
C GLN A 437 23.15 -4.02 6.31
N LEU A 438 24.07 -4.97 6.55
CA LEU A 438 23.88 -6.39 6.22
C LEU A 438 22.72 -7.03 6.96
N TYR A 439 22.43 -6.58 8.17
CA TYR A 439 21.35 -7.10 9.02
C TYR A 439 20.25 -6.05 9.30
N ASP A 440 20.19 -4.96 8.53
CA ASP A 440 19.19 -3.90 8.69
C ASP A 440 18.94 -3.51 10.16
N VAL A 441 20.04 -3.27 10.90
CA VAL A 441 20.03 -2.95 12.34
C VAL A 441 19.78 -1.46 12.52
N THR A 442 18.52 -1.09 12.78
CA THR A 442 18.09 0.30 12.98
C THR A 442 17.72 0.60 14.43
N ILE A 443 17.47 -0.43 15.23
CA ILE A 443 17.13 -0.36 16.66
C ILE A 443 17.84 -1.50 17.40
N THR A 444 17.96 -1.38 18.73
CA THR A 444 18.49 -2.42 19.62
C THR A 444 17.50 -2.72 20.76
N PRO A 445 17.36 -3.99 21.20
CA PRO A 445 17.98 -5.16 20.60
C PRO A 445 17.30 -5.56 19.28
N THR A 446 18.11 -6.10 18.34
CA THR A 446 17.58 -6.71 17.11
C THR A 446 18.04 -8.17 17.07
N LEU A 447 17.09 -9.08 16.88
CA LEU A 447 17.31 -10.51 16.90
C LEU A 447 17.08 -11.14 15.52
N TYR A 448 18.02 -12.02 15.12
CA TYR A 448 17.90 -12.89 13.96
C TYR A 448 18.03 -14.35 14.40
N LEU A 449 17.31 -15.25 13.74
CA LEU A 449 17.46 -16.69 13.91
C LEU A 449 18.02 -17.30 12.62
N LEU A 450 19.13 -17.96 12.73
CA LEU A 450 19.79 -18.69 11.65
C LEU A 450 19.71 -20.20 11.91
N ASP A 451 19.53 -20.98 10.85
CA ASP A 451 19.65 -22.43 10.92
C ASP A 451 21.14 -22.90 10.97
N LYS A 452 21.37 -24.21 10.94
CA LYS A 452 22.72 -24.80 10.99
C LYS A 452 23.62 -24.35 9.83
N ASP A 453 23.03 -24.10 8.65
CA ASP A 453 23.73 -23.68 7.43
C ASP A 453 23.82 -22.14 7.32
N LYS A 454 23.37 -21.44 8.37
CA LYS A 454 23.32 -19.99 8.50
C LYS A 454 22.30 -19.30 7.60
N HIS A 455 21.26 -20.01 7.13
CA HIS A 455 20.13 -19.33 6.47
C HIS A 455 19.25 -18.63 7.50
N ILE A 456 18.78 -17.44 7.14
CA ILE A 456 17.90 -16.64 7.99
C ILE A 456 16.51 -17.27 7.98
N ILE A 457 16.08 -17.80 9.11
CA ILE A 457 14.74 -18.39 9.31
C ILE A 457 13.83 -17.53 10.18
N GLY A 458 14.39 -16.49 10.82
CA GLY A 458 13.66 -15.50 11.58
C GLY A 458 14.44 -14.20 11.67
N LYS A 459 13.75 -13.06 11.59
CA LYS A 459 14.38 -11.74 11.69
C LYS A 459 13.49 -10.73 12.42
N LYS A 460 14.14 -9.86 13.23
CA LYS A 460 13.50 -8.79 13.99
C LYS A 460 12.36 -9.30 14.88
N LEU A 461 12.54 -10.50 15.45
CA LEU A 461 11.60 -11.14 16.36
C LEU A 461 11.82 -10.68 17.79
N THR A 462 10.75 -10.65 18.59
CA THR A 462 10.88 -10.63 20.05
C THR A 462 11.37 -11.98 20.53
N TRP A 463 11.88 -12.05 21.78
CA TRP A 463 12.32 -13.33 22.33
C TRP A 463 11.18 -14.35 22.45
N GLN A 464 9.93 -13.90 22.68
CA GLN A 464 8.75 -14.77 22.70
C GLN A 464 8.50 -15.38 21.31
N GLN A 465 8.45 -14.54 20.27
CA GLN A 465 8.28 -15.02 18.88
C GLN A 465 9.44 -15.94 18.46
N MET A 466 10.65 -15.66 18.94
CA MET A 466 11.83 -16.51 18.73
C MET A 466 11.64 -17.88 19.35
N ASN A 467 11.15 -17.92 20.61
CA ASN A 467 10.86 -19.17 21.31
C ASN A 467 9.77 -19.98 20.60
N ASP A 468 8.67 -19.33 20.23
CA ASP A 468 7.57 -19.98 19.52
C ASP A 468 8.03 -20.59 18.20
N LEU A 469 8.88 -19.86 17.46
CA LEU A 469 9.44 -20.35 16.18
C LEU A 469 10.36 -21.56 16.42
N LEU A 470 11.22 -21.52 17.43
CA LEU A 470 12.11 -22.63 17.78
C LEU A 470 11.30 -23.88 18.20
N GLU A 471 10.26 -23.70 19.01
CA GLU A 471 9.39 -24.83 19.42
C GLU A 471 8.71 -25.50 18.21
N VAL A 472 8.23 -24.72 17.24
CA VAL A 472 7.67 -25.25 16.00
C VAL A 472 8.73 -26.04 15.23
N LYS A 473 9.95 -25.52 15.13
CA LYS A 473 11.06 -26.17 14.43
C LYS A 473 11.49 -27.48 15.12
N TRP A 474 11.51 -27.52 16.44
CA TRP A 474 11.85 -28.76 17.19
C TRP A 474 10.78 -29.83 17.04
N LYS A 475 9.49 -29.48 17.07
CA LYS A 475 8.36 -30.39 16.87
C LYS A 475 8.29 -30.95 15.44
N SER A 476 8.84 -30.24 14.47
CA SER A 476 8.87 -30.63 13.05
C SER A 476 10.12 -31.45 12.65
N LYS A 477 11.10 -31.62 13.55
CA LYS A 477 12.20 -32.58 13.34
C LYS A 477 11.64 -34.00 13.50
N PRO A 478 11.84 -34.90 12.50
CA PRO A 478 11.35 -36.29 12.54
C PRO A 478 11.99 -37.09 13.67
#